data_36b4fcc2927672ea5a77c1d4eecd4e0f
#
_entry.id   36b4fcc2927672ea5a77c1d4eecd4e0f
#
_cell.length_a   1.000
_cell.length_b   1.000
_cell.length_c   1.000
_cell.angle_alpha   90.00
_cell.angle_beta   90.00
_cell.angle_gamma   90.00
#
_symmetry.space_group_name_H-M   'P 1'
#
loop_
_entity.id
_entity.type
_entity.pdbx_description
1 polymer ?
#
loop_
_entity_poly.entity_id
_entity_poly.type
_entity_poly.pdbx_seq_one_letter_code
_entity_poly.pdbx_strand_id
1 'polypeptide(L)'
;MNQFLSRRTFILIPSMSILKTIFKPIQVLASSLASKEEWNLSKEDWKSRLSPESYYILREEGTERAFSSQLNNEKRKGVFHCAGCDMPLFLSDKKYDSGTGWPSFWDSIQGSIETKVDFKLIVPR
;
A
#
# COMPACT_ATOMS: atom_id res chain seq x y z
N MET A 1 1.92 -9.69 -13.62
CA MET A 1 0.68 -9.50 -12.83
C MET A 1 1.08 -8.95 -11.48
N ASN A 2 0.65 -7.74 -11.17
CA ASN A 2 1.20 -7.00 -10.03
C ASN A 2 0.53 -7.40 -8.75
N GLN A 3 1.29 -7.95 -7.87
CA GLN A 3 0.80 -8.54 -6.64
C GLN A 3 1.16 -7.72 -5.38
N PHE A 4 1.94 -6.66 -5.57
CA PHE A 4 2.40 -5.83 -4.44
C PHE A 4 1.45 -4.67 -4.11
N LEU A 5 0.91 -4.01 -5.14
CA LEU A 5 -0.01 -2.87 -5.00
C LEU A 5 -1.31 -3.12 -5.77
N SER A 6 -2.43 -2.77 -5.18
CA SER A 6 -3.73 -2.70 -5.84
C SER A 6 -4.22 -1.25 -5.95
N ARG A 7 -5.17 -0.98 -6.84
CA ARG A 7 -5.78 0.35 -7.00
C ARG A 7 -7.28 0.29 -6.83
N ARG A 8 -7.79 1.21 -6.02
CA ARG A 8 -9.23 1.52 -5.97
C ARG A 8 -9.45 2.90 -6.57
N THR A 9 -10.36 2.98 -7.51
CA THR A 9 -10.75 4.22 -8.17
C THR A 9 -11.82 4.92 -7.31
N PHE A 10 -11.62 6.18 -6.98
CA PHE A 10 -12.67 6.99 -6.34
C PHE A 10 -13.81 7.23 -7.33
N ILE A 11 -15.00 6.72 -7.01
CA ILE A 11 -16.23 7.13 -7.68
C ILE A 11 -16.69 8.42 -7.01
N LEU A 12 -16.62 9.53 -7.73
CA LEU A 12 -17.23 10.79 -7.30
C LEU A 12 -18.75 10.63 -7.31
N ILE A 13 -19.33 10.57 -6.13
CA ILE A 13 -20.78 10.66 -5.97
C ILE A 13 -21.14 12.15 -6.00
N PRO A 14 -22.05 12.60 -6.88
CA PRO A 14 -22.47 14.00 -6.88
C PRO A 14 -23.24 14.36 -5.60
N SER A 15 -22.88 15.50 -5.10
CA SER A 15 -23.44 16.17 -3.93
C SER A 15 -24.97 16.25 -3.97
N MET A 16 -25.63 15.81 -2.91
CA MET A 16 -26.94 16.30 -2.55
C MET A 16 -27.11 16.40 -1.03
N SER A 17 -27.33 17.65 -0.62
CA SER A 17 -28.07 18.13 0.57
C SER A 17 -27.51 17.91 1.97
N ILE A 18 -27.12 19.03 2.50
CA ILE A 18 -26.94 19.48 3.87
C ILE A 18 -27.89 18.82 4.86
N LEU A 19 -27.34 18.01 5.77
CA LEU A 19 -27.94 17.78 7.08
C LEU A 19 -26.83 17.91 8.13
N LYS A 20 -26.97 18.95 8.98
CA LYS A 20 -26.08 19.20 10.12
C LYS A 20 -26.24 18.07 11.13
N THR A 21 -25.31 17.12 11.15
CA THR A 21 -25.17 16.15 12.23
C THR A 21 -23.90 16.46 13.01
N ILE A 22 -24.08 16.65 14.29
CA ILE A 22 -23.11 16.95 15.33
C ILE A 22 -22.01 15.88 15.28
N PHE A 23 -20.83 16.26 14.86
CA PHE A 23 -19.65 15.41 14.82
C PHE A 23 -19.19 15.12 16.26
N LYS A 24 -19.30 13.87 16.70
CA LYS A 24 -18.62 13.38 17.92
C LYS A 24 -17.21 12.94 17.55
N PRO A 25 -16.14 13.59 18.02
CA PRO A 25 -14.77 13.18 17.73
C PRO A 25 -14.26 12.18 18.78
N ILE A 26 -14.77 10.97 18.81
CA ILE A 26 -14.24 9.93 19.72
C ILE A 26 -14.37 8.57 19.02
N GLN A 27 -13.52 8.30 18.02
CA GLN A 27 -13.33 6.92 17.52
C GLN A 27 -12.02 6.69 16.73
N VAL A 28 -11.10 7.65 16.72
CA VAL A 28 -9.87 7.51 15.92
C VAL A 28 -8.77 6.74 16.66
N LEU A 29 -8.81 6.63 17.99
CA LEU A 29 -7.76 5.95 18.76
C LEU A 29 -7.94 4.43 18.95
N ALA A 30 -9.17 3.92 18.77
CA ALA A 30 -9.42 2.48 18.93
C ALA A 30 -9.11 1.66 17.66
N SER A 31 -9.10 2.28 16.50
CA SER A 31 -8.86 1.60 15.22
C SER A 31 -7.38 1.27 14.97
N SER A 32 -6.43 1.99 15.55
CA SER A 32 -5.00 1.75 15.34
C SER A 32 -4.44 0.56 16.14
N LEU A 33 -5.04 0.24 17.28
CA LEU A 33 -4.62 -0.91 18.10
C LEU A 33 -5.26 -2.22 17.62
N ALA A 34 -6.52 -2.19 17.22
CA ALA A 34 -7.21 -3.35 16.64
C ALA A 34 -6.58 -3.81 15.32
N SER A 35 -6.06 -2.87 14.52
CA SER A 35 -5.41 -3.19 13.23
C SER A 35 -4.09 -3.97 13.39
N LYS A 36 -3.36 -3.83 14.49
CA LYS A 36 -2.06 -4.47 14.66
C LYS A 36 -2.18 -5.96 15.00
N GLU A 37 -3.20 -6.37 15.74
CA GLU A 37 -3.49 -7.78 16.03
C GLU A 37 -4.10 -8.50 14.82
N GLU A 38 -4.93 -7.84 14.05
CA GLU A 38 -5.57 -8.38 12.85
C GLU A 38 -4.54 -8.83 11.78
N TRP A 39 -3.36 -8.21 11.74
CA TRP A 39 -2.33 -8.48 10.73
C TRP A 39 -1.19 -9.37 11.25
N ASN A 40 -1.25 -9.85 12.51
CA ASN A 40 -0.31 -10.82 13.06
C ASN A 40 -0.72 -12.26 12.72
N LEU A 41 -0.83 -12.54 11.42
CA LEU A 41 -1.26 -13.82 10.88
C LEU A 41 -0.10 -14.82 10.83
N SER A 42 -0.44 -16.12 10.90
CA SER A 42 0.51 -17.21 10.67
C SER A 42 1.03 -17.22 9.22
N LYS A 43 2.11 -17.97 8.97
CA LYS A 43 2.62 -18.14 7.59
C LYS A 43 1.59 -18.81 6.69
N GLU A 44 0.86 -19.76 7.22
CA GLU A 44 -0.18 -20.54 6.54
C GLU A 44 -1.35 -19.63 6.13
N ASP A 45 -1.79 -18.77 7.05
CA ASP A 45 -2.85 -17.79 6.79
C ASP A 45 -2.45 -16.80 5.70
N TRP A 46 -1.21 -16.29 5.76
CA TRP A 46 -0.69 -15.41 4.72
C TRP A 46 -0.59 -16.10 3.35
N LYS A 47 -0.17 -17.38 3.30
CA LYS A 47 -0.13 -18.17 2.06
C LYS A 47 -1.51 -18.42 1.47
N SER A 48 -2.53 -18.60 2.30
CA SER A 48 -3.90 -18.76 1.84
C SER A 48 -4.52 -17.47 1.33
N ARG A 49 -4.09 -16.32 1.85
CA ARG A 49 -4.61 -14.98 1.55
C ARG A 49 -3.96 -14.34 0.32
N LEU A 50 -2.69 -14.59 0.10
CA LEU A 50 -1.89 -13.97 -0.95
C LEU A 50 -1.67 -14.94 -2.11
N SER A 51 -1.48 -14.39 -3.31
CA SER A 51 -0.91 -15.19 -4.39
C SER A 51 0.53 -15.61 -4.06
N PRO A 52 1.07 -16.67 -4.66
CA PRO A 52 2.45 -17.08 -4.42
C PRO A 52 3.47 -15.96 -4.65
N GLU A 53 3.28 -15.16 -5.70
CA GLU A 53 4.17 -14.02 -6.00
C GLU A 53 4.06 -12.93 -4.94
N SER A 54 2.82 -12.55 -4.52
CA SER A 54 2.62 -11.56 -3.46
C SER A 54 3.19 -12.04 -2.14
N TYR A 55 3.04 -13.32 -1.82
CA TYR A 55 3.61 -13.91 -0.62
C TYR A 55 5.14 -13.82 -0.63
N TYR A 56 5.76 -14.22 -1.74
CA TYR A 56 7.21 -14.13 -1.91
C TYR A 56 7.74 -12.70 -1.69
N ILE A 57 7.08 -11.70 -2.27
CA ILE A 57 7.49 -10.28 -2.13
C ILE A 57 7.24 -9.75 -0.72
N LEU A 58 6.04 -9.97 -0.17
CA LEU A 58 5.61 -9.34 1.08
C LEU A 58 6.10 -10.05 2.33
N ARG A 59 6.39 -11.35 2.27
CA ARG A 59 6.69 -12.19 3.44
C ARG A 59 8.04 -12.89 3.39
N GLU A 60 8.66 -12.98 2.23
CA GLU A 60 9.96 -13.64 2.04
C GLU A 60 11.04 -12.69 1.51
N GLU A 61 10.81 -11.36 1.62
CA GLU A 61 11.74 -10.31 1.20
C GLU A 61 12.13 -10.40 -0.31
N GLY A 62 11.23 -10.97 -1.12
CA GLY A 62 11.44 -11.11 -2.56
C GLY A 62 11.29 -9.79 -3.30
N THR A 63 11.72 -9.79 -4.56
CA THR A 63 11.60 -8.63 -5.45
C THR A 63 10.92 -9.04 -6.75
N GLU A 64 9.95 -8.27 -7.20
CA GLU A 64 9.34 -8.42 -8.51
C GLU A 64 10.38 -8.12 -9.61
N ARG A 65 10.30 -8.83 -10.75
CA ARG A 65 11.18 -8.56 -11.87
C ARG A 65 11.00 -7.14 -12.40
N ALA A 66 12.09 -6.45 -12.71
CA ALA A 66 12.04 -5.13 -13.29
C ALA A 66 11.21 -5.12 -14.60
N PHE A 67 10.43 -4.09 -14.81
CA PHE A 67 9.53 -3.86 -15.96
C PHE A 67 8.35 -4.86 -16.09
N SER A 68 8.14 -5.74 -15.12
CA SER A 68 7.01 -6.68 -15.16
C SER A 68 5.71 -6.08 -14.63
N SER A 69 5.82 -5.04 -13.80
CA SER A 69 4.68 -4.40 -13.15
C SER A 69 3.80 -3.61 -14.13
N GLN A 70 2.51 -3.97 -14.23
CA GLN A 70 1.52 -3.16 -14.97
C GLN A 70 1.35 -1.77 -14.35
N LEU A 71 1.66 -1.61 -13.06
CA LEU A 71 1.58 -0.33 -12.37
C LEU A 71 2.65 0.66 -12.82
N ASN A 72 3.70 0.24 -13.54
CA ASN A 72 4.64 1.16 -14.17
C ASN A 72 3.92 2.15 -15.10
N ASN A 73 2.98 1.65 -15.90
CA ASN A 73 2.23 2.42 -16.89
C ASN A 73 0.92 3.01 -16.35
N GLU A 74 0.62 2.81 -15.08
CA GLU A 74 -0.59 3.34 -14.47
C GLU A 74 -0.47 4.85 -14.22
N LYS A 75 -1.27 5.66 -14.94
CA LYS A 75 -1.26 7.14 -14.89
C LYS A 75 -2.57 7.74 -14.40
N ARG A 76 -3.60 6.93 -14.17
CA ARG A 76 -4.89 7.44 -13.68
C ARG A 76 -4.74 7.99 -12.26
N LYS A 77 -5.52 9.01 -11.93
CA LYS A 77 -5.60 9.52 -10.55
C LYS A 77 -6.15 8.46 -9.61
N GLY A 78 -5.58 8.36 -8.41
CA GLY A 78 -6.03 7.43 -7.39
C GLY A 78 -4.97 7.15 -6.34
N VAL A 79 -5.22 6.15 -5.52
CA VAL A 79 -4.36 5.74 -4.41
C VAL A 79 -3.84 4.33 -4.69
N PHE A 80 -2.58 4.11 -4.38
CA PHE A 80 -1.94 2.80 -4.41
C PHE A 80 -2.01 2.18 -3.02
N HIS A 81 -2.53 0.96 -2.94
CA HIS A 81 -2.74 0.24 -1.70
C HIS A 81 -1.82 -0.96 -1.59
N CYS A 82 -1.52 -1.38 -0.37
CA CYS A 82 -0.84 -2.63 -0.10
C CYS A 82 -1.69 -3.82 -0.56
N ALA A 83 -1.12 -4.74 -1.34
CA ALA A 83 -1.83 -5.94 -1.78
C ALA A 83 -2.17 -6.91 -0.63
N GLY A 84 -1.46 -6.83 0.49
CA GLY A 84 -1.68 -7.68 1.66
C GLY A 84 -2.77 -7.17 2.60
N CYS A 85 -2.68 -5.89 3.00
CA CYS A 85 -3.54 -5.32 4.04
C CYS A 85 -4.46 -4.19 3.56
N ASP A 86 -4.46 -3.89 2.25
CA ASP A 86 -5.26 -2.83 1.64
C ASP A 86 -5.01 -1.42 2.23
N MET A 87 -3.93 -1.24 2.99
CA MET A 87 -3.55 0.07 3.52
C MET A 87 -3.19 1.02 2.37
N PRO A 88 -3.70 2.26 2.35
CA PRO A 88 -3.30 3.27 1.37
C PRO A 88 -1.84 3.69 1.61
N LEU A 89 -0.99 3.55 0.60
CA LEU A 89 0.45 3.79 0.72
C LEU A 89 0.91 5.03 -0.05
N PHE A 90 0.46 5.21 -1.29
CA PHE A 90 0.94 6.28 -2.16
C PHE A 90 -0.21 6.93 -2.95
N LEU A 91 -0.09 8.23 -3.16
CA LEU A 91 -0.96 8.96 -4.08
C LEU A 91 -0.37 8.92 -5.50
N SER A 92 -1.22 8.85 -6.51
CA SER A 92 -0.79 8.89 -7.91
C SER A 92 -0.02 10.15 -8.28
N ASP A 93 -0.29 11.27 -7.61
CA ASP A 93 0.37 12.55 -7.84
C ASP A 93 1.85 12.54 -7.40
N LYS A 94 2.23 11.56 -6.58
CA LYS A 94 3.61 11.36 -6.10
C LYS A 94 4.39 10.35 -6.95
N LYS A 95 3.73 9.72 -7.93
CA LYS A 95 4.35 8.74 -8.80
C LYS A 95 5.20 9.41 -9.88
N TYR A 96 6.38 8.85 -10.13
CA TYR A 96 7.28 9.28 -11.21
C TYR A 96 7.91 8.07 -11.89
N ASP A 97 8.48 8.30 -13.06
CA ASP A 97 9.27 7.28 -13.77
C ASP A 97 10.75 7.42 -13.37
N SER A 98 11.25 6.43 -12.66
CA SER A 98 12.65 6.36 -12.23
C SER A 98 13.56 5.67 -13.25
N GLY A 99 13.00 5.08 -14.30
CA GLY A 99 13.73 4.26 -15.27
C GLY A 99 14.23 2.91 -14.71
N THR A 100 13.98 2.61 -13.44
CA THR A 100 14.46 1.37 -12.78
C THR A 100 13.62 0.14 -13.10
N GLY A 101 12.42 0.33 -13.64
CA GLY A 101 11.49 -0.75 -13.99
C GLY A 101 10.52 -1.14 -12.87
N TRP A 102 10.47 -0.38 -11.78
CA TRP A 102 9.49 -0.52 -10.72
C TRP A 102 8.67 0.76 -10.54
N PRO A 103 7.39 0.65 -10.10
CA PRO A 103 6.59 1.81 -9.73
C PRO A 103 7.30 2.61 -8.64
N SER A 104 7.63 3.88 -8.92
CA SER A 104 8.41 4.72 -8.03
C SER A 104 7.60 5.93 -7.57
N PHE A 105 7.78 6.31 -6.29
CA PHE A 105 7.08 7.41 -5.66
C PHE A 105 8.09 8.22 -4.85
N TRP A 106 7.98 9.56 -4.92
CA TRP A 106 8.88 10.45 -4.20
C TRP A 106 8.38 10.78 -2.78
N ASP A 107 7.14 10.41 -2.44
CA ASP A 107 6.55 10.61 -1.13
C ASP A 107 5.47 9.56 -0.85
N SER A 108 5.26 9.21 0.41
CA SER A 108 4.22 8.29 0.87
C SER A 108 3.11 9.04 1.62
N ILE A 109 1.97 8.39 1.79
CA ILE A 109 0.94 8.89 2.69
C ILE A 109 1.50 8.87 4.11
N GLN A 110 1.32 9.97 4.84
CA GLN A 110 1.86 10.12 6.20
C GLN A 110 1.44 8.95 7.11
N GLY A 111 2.43 8.32 7.75
CA GLY A 111 2.20 7.20 8.67
C GLY A 111 1.87 5.86 8.00
N SER A 112 1.89 5.78 6.67
CA SER A 112 1.62 4.52 5.95
C SER A 112 2.83 3.61 5.81
N ILE A 113 4.04 4.15 5.94
CA ILE A 113 5.31 3.43 5.80
C ILE A 113 6.18 3.73 7.01
N GLU A 114 6.82 2.68 7.52
CA GLU A 114 7.89 2.77 8.49
C GLU A 114 9.20 2.34 7.82
N THR A 115 10.28 3.06 8.08
CA THR A 115 11.61 2.75 7.52
C THR A 115 12.55 2.28 8.60
N LYS A 116 13.38 1.28 8.26
CA LYS A 116 14.48 0.83 9.12
C LYS A 116 15.78 0.78 8.31
N VAL A 117 16.91 0.99 8.98
CA VAL A 117 18.21 0.82 8.34
C VAL A 117 18.47 -0.67 8.15
N ASP A 118 18.81 -1.06 6.93
CA ASP A 118 19.23 -2.43 6.60
C ASP A 118 20.75 -2.52 6.51
N PHE A 119 21.33 -3.38 7.36
CA PHE A 119 22.78 -3.63 7.40
C PHE A 119 23.18 -4.94 6.70
N LYS A 120 22.28 -5.61 6.01
CA LYS A 120 22.58 -6.87 5.28
C LYS A 120 23.58 -6.67 4.13
N LEU A 121 23.64 -5.48 3.59
CA LEU A 121 24.65 -5.08 2.59
C LEU A 121 25.69 -4.22 3.31
N ILE A 122 26.94 -4.68 3.36
CA ILE A 122 28.09 -4.05 4.03
C ILE A 122 28.43 -2.65 3.50
N VAL A 123 27.73 -2.17 2.51
CA VAL A 123 27.88 -0.81 1.96
C VAL A 123 26.56 -0.07 2.11
N PRO A 124 26.48 1.00 2.92
CA PRO A 124 25.32 1.88 2.92
C PRO A 124 25.19 2.51 1.52
N ARG A 125 24.08 2.28 0.88
CA ARG A 125 23.67 2.97 -0.34
C ARG A 125 22.67 4.03 -0.01
#